data_2aaabce351996c897b22ee04d1800a21
#
_entry.id   2aaabce351996c897b22ee04d1800a21
#
_cell.length_a   1.000
_cell.length_b   1.000
_cell.length_c   1.000
_cell.angle_alpha   90.00
_cell.angle_beta   90.00
_cell.angle_gamma   90.00
#
_symmetry.space_group_name_H-M   'P 1'
#
loop_
_entity.id
_entity.type
_entity.pdbx_description
1 polymer ?
#
loop_
_entity_poly.entity_id
_entity_poly.type
_entity_poly.pdbx_seq_one_letter_code
_entity_poly.pdbx_strand_id
1 'polypeptide(L)'
;MEPANKFLYKHKGCYFVPVVSSPENIDSLESFEIRDDDIFIITYPKSGTIWTQNIVNLILHEGHRDGTETITLIDRAPWLESNVFHIDFPNRPSPRLFTSHLPYYLVPKGLQNKRAKIIYVLRNPKDVLVSTYHFSKITPVRETPKDFDTFLEWFLAGRVPSSLWLDHVEGWYTHKDDFNILFLSYEEMKKDLRRSVLKICSFLGKKLTAKEVDDVVDKATFDNMKVDSRANYTFMPSDIVDCSKGDFLRKGTIGDWKSTMTVAQNEKFDRVFKDRIEKLPFKFCWDIQEDPEPISSSVEENNVWCPPSMGLNQR
;
A
#
# COMPACT_ATOMS: atom_id res chain seq x y z
N MET A 1 -27.21 17.02 5.46
CA MET A 1 -25.79 17.37 5.16
C MET A 1 -25.01 17.14 6.46
N GLU A 2 -24.07 16.20 6.46
CA GLU A 2 -23.13 16.13 7.59
C GLU A 2 -22.37 17.46 7.68
N PRO A 3 -22.12 17.99 8.91
CA PRO A 3 -21.37 19.22 9.06
C PRO A 3 -20.00 19.07 8.38
N ALA A 4 -19.58 20.09 7.64
CA ALA A 4 -18.30 20.11 6.96
C ALA A 4 -17.17 19.89 8.00
N ASN A 5 -16.60 18.69 8.00
CA ASN A 5 -15.45 18.39 8.82
C ASN A 5 -14.21 18.96 8.11
N LYS A 6 -13.44 19.81 8.80
CA LYS A 6 -12.22 20.42 8.22
C LYS A 6 -11.14 19.39 7.85
N PHE A 7 -11.26 18.16 8.34
CA PHE A 7 -10.30 17.08 8.14
C PHE A 7 -10.71 16.07 7.08
N LEU A 8 -12.01 15.98 6.76
CA LEU A 8 -12.53 15.03 5.77
C LEU A 8 -13.63 15.69 4.93
N TYR A 9 -13.61 15.45 3.64
CA TYR A 9 -14.73 15.70 2.74
C TYR A 9 -15.09 14.42 1.98
N LYS A 10 -16.33 14.29 1.57
CA LYS A 10 -16.82 13.15 0.80
C LYS A 10 -17.04 13.56 -0.65
N HIS A 11 -16.42 12.84 -1.59
CA HIS A 11 -16.57 13.05 -3.02
C HIS A 11 -16.75 11.72 -3.74
N LYS A 12 -17.74 11.61 -4.62
CA LYS A 12 -18.07 10.37 -5.36
C LYS A 12 -18.11 9.12 -4.46
N GLY A 13 -18.66 9.23 -3.26
CA GLY A 13 -18.81 8.12 -2.30
C GLY A 13 -17.59 7.83 -1.42
N CYS A 14 -16.44 8.44 -1.69
CA CYS A 14 -15.19 8.23 -0.94
C CYS A 14 -14.82 9.44 -0.08
N TYR A 15 -14.20 9.21 1.09
CA TYR A 15 -13.68 10.25 1.97
C TYR A 15 -12.22 10.57 1.66
N PHE A 16 -11.91 11.86 1.59
CA PHE A 16 -10.59 12.41 1.32
C PHE A 16 -10.15 13.44 2.36
N VAL A 17 -8.84 13.69 2.43
CA VAL A 17 -8.24 14.73 3.25
C VAL A 17 -8.08 16.01 2.42
N PRO A 18 -8.71 17.14 2.79
CA PRO A 18 -8.76 18.36 1.95
C PRO A 18 -7.40 18.95 1.58
N VAL A 19 -6.40 18.82 2.49
CA VAL A 19 -5.03 19.31 2.23
C VAL A 19 -4.29 18.43 1.23
N VAL A 20 -4.67 17.14 1.13
CA VAL A 20 -3.98 16.18 0.27
C VAL A 20 -4.56 16.16 -1.14
N SER A 21 -5.88 16.30 -1.28
CA SER A 21 -6.56 16.24 -2.58
C SER A 21 -7.78 17.15 -2.63
N SER A 22 -8.21 17.52 -3.83
CA SER A 22 -9.45 18.30 -4.04
C SER A 22 -10.42 17.53 -4.94
N PRO A 23 -11.73 17.87 -4.91
CA PRO A 23 -12.71 17.27 -5.82
C PRO A 23 -12.31 17.39 -7.29
N GLU A 24 -11.78 18.55 -7.70
CA GLU A 24 -11.34 18.84 -9.07
C GLU A 24 -10.17 17.93 -9.48
N ASN A 25 -9.22 17.68 -8.54
CA ASN A 25 -8.12 16.77 -8.79
C ASN A 25 -8.64 15.32 -8.99
N ILE A 26 -9.53 14.86 -8.12
CA ILE A 26 -10.13 13.52 -8.25
C ILE A 26 -10.91 13.39 -9.57
N ASP A 27 -11.65 14.42 -9.96
CA ASP A 27 -12.42 14.42 -11.22
C ASP A 27 -11.51 14.39 -12.45
N SER A 28 -10.37 15.07 -12.40
CA SER A 28 -9.39 15.08 -13.51
C SER A 28 -8.74 13.73 -13.77
N LEU A 29 -8.69 12.85 -12.75
CA LEU A 29 -8.08 11.52 -12.88
C LEU A 29 -8.85 10.60 -13.81
N GLU A 30 -10.15 10.81 -14.01
CA GLU A 30 -10.97 9.99 -14.91
C GLU A 30 -10.40 9.95 -16.34
N SER A 31 -9.86 11.08 -16.83
CA SER A 31 -9.26 11.23 -18.15
C SER A 31 -7.73 11.22 -18.15
N PHE A 32 -7.10 10.87 -17.01
CA PHE A 32 -5.65 10.80 -16.91
C PHE A 32 -5.09 9.81 -17.92
N GLU A 33 -4.10 10.26 -18.72
CA GLU A 33 -3.48 9.44 -19.76
C GLU A 33 -2.61 8.33 -19.15
N ILE A 34 -2.96 7.08 -19.48
CA ILE A 34 -2.25 5.88 -19.06
C ILE A 34 -1.34 5.40 -20.19
N ARG A 35 -0.07 5.15 -19.87
CA ARG A 35 0.88 4.49 -20.76
C ARG A 35 0.88 2.97 -20.51
N ASP A 36 1.18 2.20 -21.55
CA ASP A 36 1.15 0.73 -21.50
C ASP A 36 2.15 0.14 -20.48
N ASP A 37 3.24 0.84 -20.21
CA ASP A 37 4.29 0.45 -19.28
C ASP A 37 4.18 1.10 -17.89
N ASP A 38 3.11 1.86 -17.63
CA ASP A 38 2.86 2.42 -16.30
C ASP A 38 2.65 1.33 -15.24
N ILE A 39 3.11 1.62 -14.03
CA ILE A 39 2.99 0.74 -12.87
C ILE A 39 2.29 1.50 -11.74
N PHE A 40 1.28 0.88 -11.17
CA PHE A 40 0.50 1.43 -10.06
C PHE A 40 0.62 0.56 -8.83
N ILE A 41 0.98 1.17 -7.71
CA ILE A 41 0.88 0.55 -6.39
C ILE A 41 -0.39 1.06 -5.74
N ILE A 42 -1.36 0.18 -5.55
CA ILE A 42 -2.65 0.53 -4.96
C ILE A 42 -2.84 -0.25 -3.66
N THR A 43 -3.22 0.46 -2.62
CA THR A 43 -3.45 -0.14 -1.30
C THR A 43 -4.56 0.62 -0.58
N TYR A 44 -5.22 -0.03 0.36
CA TYR A 44 -5.88 0.75 1.43
C TYR A 44 -4.80 1.40 2.32
N PRO A 45 -5.05 2.59 2.90
CA PRO A 45 -4.06 3.23 3.79
C PRO A 45 -3.53 2.28 4.87
N LYS A 46 -2.23 2.35 5.15
CA LYS A 46 -1.52 1.56 6.17
C LYS A 46 -1.40 0.05 5.89
N SER A 47 -1.57 -0.35 4.64
CA SER A 47 -1.42 -1.75 4.19
C SER A 47 -0.02 -2.09 3.63
N GLY A 48 1.00 -1.27 3.89
CA GLY A 48 2.37 -1.54 3.44
C GLY A 48 2.79 -0.76 2.19
N THR A 49 2.10 0.33 1.86
CA THR A 49 2.33 1.15 0.66
C THR A 49 3.78 1.57 0.50
N ILE A 50 4.36 2.20 1.52
CA ILE A 50 5.74 2.72 1.48
C ILE A 50 6.76 1.59 1.31
N TRP A 51 6.49 0.44 1.93
CA TRP A 51 7.31 -0.74 1.76
C TRP A 51 7.29 -1.24 0.31
N THR A 52 6.10 -1.33 -0.27
CA THR A 52 5.93 -1.75 -1.67
C THR A 52 6.52 -0.74 -2.64
N GLN A 53 6.37 0.57 -2.38
CA GLN A 53 7.06 1.61 -3.17
C GLN A 53 8.58 1.38 -3.19
N ASN A 54 9.19 1.10 -2.04
CA ASN A 54 10.62 0.85 -1.95
C ASN A 54 11.02 -0.41 -2.71
N ILE A 55 10.28 -1.52 -2.52
CA ILE A 55 10.55 -2.79 -3.22
C ILE A 55 10.46 -2.62 -4.73
N VAL A 56 9.35 -2.07 -5.24
CA VAL A 56 9.16 -1.90 -6.69
C VAL A 56 10.21 -0.97 -7.27
N ASN A 57 10.52 0.11 -6.58
CA ASN A 57 11.57 1.03 -7.02
C ASN A 57 12.96 0.35 -7.09
N LEU A 58 13.32 -0.44 -6.08
CA LEU A 58 14.57 -1.20 -6.10
C LEU A 58 14.59 -2.24 -7.25
N ILE A 59 13.47 -2.92 -7.51
CA ILE A 59 13.34 -3.86 -8.64
C ILE A 59 13.56 -3.15 -9.98
N LEU A 60 12.97 -1.95 -10.16
CA LEU A 60 13.12 -1.20 -11.40
C LEU A 60 14.55 -0.71 -11.64
N HIS A 61 15.36 -0.59 -10.58
CA HIS A 61 16.76 -0.15 -10.62
C HIS A 61 17.73 -1.29 -10.24
N GLU A 62 17.31 -2.55 -10.39
CA GLU A 62 18.17 -3.74 -10.25
C GLU A 62 18.88 -3.85 -8.88
N GLY A 63 18.19 -3.42 -7.82
CA GLY A 63 18.74 -3.39 -6.46
C GLY A 63 19.67 -2.21 -6.17
N HIS A 64 19.92 -1.36 -7.15
CA HIS A 64 20.75 -0.16 -7.03
C HIS A 64 19.89 1.12 -6.98
N ARG A 65 20.52 2.22 -6.59
CA ARG A 65 19.92 3.56 -6.66
C ARG A 65 20.86 4.54 -7.35
N ASP A 66 21.74 4.01 -8.20
CA ASP A 66 22.78 4.78 -8.84
C ASP A 66 22.22 5.95 -9.64
N GLY A 67 22.71 7.16 -9.37
CA GLY A 67 22.22 8.41 -9.95
C GLY A 67 20.90 8.92 -9.41
N THR A 68 20.29 8.24 -8.40
CA THR A 68 19.02 8.61 -7.77
C THR A 68 19.08 8.63 -6.25
N GLU A 69 20.27 8.69 -5.66
CA GLU A 69 20.50 8.62 -4.21
C GLU A 69 19.85 9.77 -3.45
N THR A 70 19.68 10.90 -4.10
CA THR A 70 19.04 12.10 -3.52
C THR A 70 17.52 12.15 -3.73
N ILE A 71 16.96 11.25 -4.54
CA ILE A 71 15.54 11.26 -4.89
C ILE A 71 14.75 10.48 -3.84
N THR A 72 13.73 11.09 -3.27
CA THR A 72 12.87 10.46 -2.25
C THR A 72 11.87 9.47 -2.88
N LEU A 73 11.31 8.57 -2.07
CA LEU A 73 10.28 7.65 -2.55
C LEU A 73 9.04 8.36 -3.10
N ILE A 74 8.70 9.53 -2.57
CA ILE A 74 7.54 10.28 -3.05
C ILE A 74 7.74 10.82 -4.46
N ASP A 75 8.99 11.20 -4.79
CA ASP A 75 9.35 11.65 -6.13
C ASP A 75 9.44 10.48 -7.11
N ARG A 76 9.84 9.30 -6.65
CA ARG A 76 9.96 8.09 -7.47
C ARG A 76 8.62 7.43 -7.77
N ALA A 77 7.75 7.38 -6.76
CA ALA A 77 6.42 6.76 -6.81
C ALA A 77 5.36 7.73 -6.27
N PRO A 78 5.10 8.85 -6.98
CA PRO A 78 4.21 9.91 -6.50
C PRO A 78 2.77 9.42 -6.34
N TRP A 79 2.07 10.11 -5.44
CA TRP A 79 0.67 9.87 -5.17
C TRP A 79 -0.21 10.48 -6.25
N LEU A 80 -0.97 9.65 -6.95
CA LEU A 80 -1.79 10.05 -8.09
C LEU A 80 -2.86 11.07 -7.71
N GLU A 81 -3.51 10.87 -6.56
CA GLU A 81 -4.58 11.73 -6.06
C GLU A 81 -4.09 12.93 -5.22
N SER A 82 -2.77 13.11 -5.07
CA SER A 82 -2.23 14.15 -4.20
C SER A 82 -1.83 15.42 -4.95
N ASN A 83 -2.25 16.56 -4.41
CA ASN A 83 -1.84 17.90 -4.89
C ASN A 83 -0.65 18.48 -4.12
N VAL A 84 -0.17 17.81 -3.08
CA VAL A 84 0.81 18.37 -2.12
C VAL A 84 2.14 18.73 -2.78
N PHE A 85 2.59 17.96 -3.78
CA PHE A 85 3.93 18.07 -4.33
C PHE A 85 3.99 18.62 -5.76
N HIS A 86 2.86 18.98 -6.37
CA HIS A 86 2.77 19.57 -7.73
C HIS A 86 3.61 18.83 -8.78
N ILE A 87 3.53 17.51 -8.82
CA ILE A 87 4.34 16.65 -9.68
C ILE A 87 3.84 16.71 -11.13
N ASP A 88 4.78 16.92 -12.06
CA ASP A 88 4.50 16.88 -13.50
C ASP A 88 4.46 15.43 -13.99
N PHE A 89 3.30 14.80 -13.88
CA PHE A 89 3.08 13.41 -14.31
C PHE A 89 3.29 13.17 -15.81
N PRO A 90 2.79 14.06 -16.72
CA PRO A 90 2.94 13.86 -18.16
C PRO A 90 4.38 13.75 -18.64
N ASN A 91 5.29 14.52 -18.05
CA ASN A 91 6.68 14.59 -18.50
C ASN A 91 7.62 13.57 -17.78
N ARG A 92 7.08 12.71 -16.93
CA ARG A 92 7.90 11.68 -16.28
C ARG A 92 8.39 10.65 -17.30
N PRO A 93 9.66 10.15 -17.17
CA PRO A 93 10.18 9.09 -18.03
C PRO A 93 9.43 7.76 -17.79
N SER A 94 9.31 6.94 -18.84
CA SER A 94 8.77 5.58 -18.75
C SER A 94 9.83 4.58 -18.26
N PRO A 95 9.42 3.55 -17.51
CA PRO A 95 8.07 3.34 -16.97
C PRO A 95 7.77 4.31 -15.82
N ARG A 96 6.55 4.87 -15.79
CA ARG A 96 6.13 5.70 -14.67
C ARG A 96 5.60 4.83 -13.53
N LEU A 97 6.02 5.13 -12.32
CA LEU A 97 5.54 4.48 -11.11
C LEU A 97 4.62 5.43 -10.34
N PHE A 98 3.43 4.98 -9.99
CA PHE A 98 2.43 5.74 -9.24
C PHE A 98 1.99 5.01 -8.00
N THR A 99 1.54 5.78 -7.02
CA THR A 99 0.93 5.26 -5.78
C THR A 99 -0.48 5.82 -5.63
N SER A 100 -1.41 5.01 -5.13
CA SER A 100 -2.78 5.46 -4.90
C SER A 100 -3.48 4.72 -3.76
N HIS A 101 -4.44 5.40 -3.12
CA HIS A 101 -5.41 4.84 -2.19
C HIS A 101 -6.85 4.87 -2.75
N LEU A 102 -7.00 5.12 -4.05
CA LEU A 102 -8.31 5.21 -4.68
C LEU A 102 -9.02 3.85 -4.72
N PRO A 103 -10.33 3.81 -4.49
CA PRO A 103 -11.13 2.65 -4.81
C PRO A 103 -11.18 2.43 -6.34
N TYR A 104 -11.46 1.21 -6.77
CA TYR A 104 -11.41 0.81 -8.19
C TYR A 104 -12.20 1.69 -9.15
N TYR A 105 -13.31 2.28 -8.69
CA TYR A 105 -14.20 3.11 -9.51
C TYR A 105 -13.75 4.58 -9.65
N LEU A 106 -12.68 5.00 -8.96
CA LEU A 106 -12.11 6.35 -9.03
C LEU A 106 -10.75 6.41 -9.72
N VAL A 107 -10.18 5.27 -10.11
CA VAL A 107 -8.93 5.25 -10.86
C VAL A 107 -9.14 5.67 -12.32
N PRO A 108 -8.07 6.11 -13.02
CA PRO A 108 -8.17 6.44 -14.43
C PRO A 108 -8.80 5.34 -15.27
N LYS A 109 -9.76 5.69 -16.13
CA LYS A 109 -10.45 4.73 -17.00
C LYS A 109 -9.51 3.95 -17.92
N GLY A 110 -8.40 4.58 -18.33
CA GLY A 110 -7.39 3.93 -19.16
C GLY A 110 -6.76 2.68 -18.55
N LEU A 111 -6.83 2.48 -17.21
CA LEU A 111 -6.33 1.26 -16.56
C LEU A 111 -7.11 -0.01 -16.96
N GLN A 112 -8.36 0.13 -17.40
CA GLN A 112 -9.18 -0.99 -17.85
C GLN A 112 -8.74 -1.55 -19.22
N ASN A 113 -7.79 -0.92 -19.93
CA ASN A 113 -7.19 -1.49 -21.14
C ASN A 113 -6.28 -2.70 -20.86
N LYS A 114 -5.97 -2.98 -19.58
CA LYS A 114 -5.18 -4.11 -19.07
C LYS A 114 -3.71 -4.13 -19.52
N ARG A 115 -3.13 -3.03 -19.95
CA ARG A 115 -1.72 -2.95 -20.35
C ARG A 115 -0.85 -2.47 -19.19
N ALA A 116 -1.20 -1.34 -18.60
CA ALA A 116 -0.55 -0.87 -17.37
C ALA A 116 -0.75 -1.89 -16.23
N LYS A 117 0.22 -1.96 -15.33
CA LYS A 117 0.28 -2.99 -14.28
C LYS A 117 -0.10 -2.42 -12.92
N ILE A 118 -0.93 -3.14 -12.20
CA ILE A 118 -1.34 -2.77 -10.84
C ILE A 118 -0.79 -3.82 -9.85
N ILE A 119 -0.11 -3.36 -8.81
CA ILE A 119 0.24 -4.16 -7.65
C ILE A 119 -0.66 -3.70 -6.51
N TYR A 120 -1.60 -4.57 -6.12
CA TYR A 120 -2.51 -4.30 -5.02
C TYR A 120 -2.05 -5.04 -3.77
N VAL A 121 -1.77 -4.28 -2.69
CA VAL A 121 -1.37 -4.88 -1.42
C VAL A 121 -2.47 -4.69 -0.39
N LEU A 122 -2.94 -5.79 0.15
CA LEU A 122 -3.89 -5.82 1.26
C LEU A 122 -3.21 -6.22 2.57
N ARG A 123 -3.87 -5.95 3.68
CA ARG A 123 -3.40 -6.28 5.02
C ARG A 123 -4.59 -6.62 5.91
N ASN A 124 -4.39 -7.46 6.94
CA ASN A 124 -5.45 -7.74 7.88
C ASN A 124 -6.01 -6.44 8.49
N PRO A 125 -7.33 -6.29 8.55
CA PRO A 125 -7.94 -5.01 8.88
C PRO A 125 -7.79 -4.58 10.33
N LYS A 126 -7.52 -5.49 11.27
CA LYS A 126 -7.26 -5.14 12.67
C LYS A 126 -5.91 -4.43 12.83
N ASP A 127 -4.88 -4.91 12.13
CA ASP A 127 -3.59 -4.22 12.08
C ASP A 127 -3.65 -2.90 11.31
N VAL A 128 -4.49 -2.83 10.25
CA VAL A 128 -4.76 -1.57 9.54
C VAL A 128 -5.40 -0.55 10.46
N LEU A 129 -6.44 -0.94 11.22
CA LEU A 129 -7.10 -0.10 12.21
C LEU A 129 -6.10 0.47 13.24
N VAL A 130 -5.31 -0.39 13.86
CA VAL A 130 -4.32 0.01 14.86
C VAL A 130 -3.24 0.93 14.25
N SER A 131 -2.75 0.57 13.06
CA SER A 131 -1.76 1.38 12.36
C SER A 131 -2.30 2.76 11.99
N THR A 132 -3.57 2.85 11.57
CA THR A 132 -4.21 4.12 11.21
C THR A 132 -4.47 4.99 12.43
N TYR A 133 -4.86 4.39 13.55
CA TYR A 133 -5.01 5.09 14.83
C TYR A 133 -3.71 5.75 15.29
N HIS A 134 -2.59 5.02 15.25
CA HIS A 134 -1.29 5.61 15.58
C HIS A 134 -0.86 6.68 14.58
N PHE A 135 -1.14 6.46 13.30
CA PHE A 135 -0.81 7.42 12.25
C PHE A 135 -1.59 8.73 12.37
N SER A 136 -2.86 8.69 12.81
CA SER A 136 -3.65 9.91 13.03
C SER A 136 -3.05 10.84 14.10
N LYS A 137 -2.27 10.31 15.02
CA LYS A 137 -1.61 11.08 16.08
C LYS A 137 -0.39 11.88 15.61
N ILE A 138 0.24 11.42 14.53
CA ILE A 138 1.42 12.07 13.93
C ILE A 138 1.09 12.85 12.65
N THR A 139 -0.20 12.96 12.28
CA THR A 139 -0.62 13.56 11.02
C THR A 139 -1.55 14.74 11.31
N PRO A 140 -1.02 15.99 11.40
CA PRO A 140 -1.80 17.19 11.78
C PRO A 140 -2.97 17.50 10.85
N VAL A 141 -2.89 17.05 9.57
CA VAL A 141 -3.96 17.22 8.58
C VAL A 141 -5.14 16.27 8.79
N ARG A 142 -5.10 15.41 9.80
CA ARG A 142 -6.18 14.49 10.18
C ARG A 142 -6.71 14.82 11.57
N GLU A 143 -7.98 14.51 11.80
CA GLU A 143 -8.56 14.60 13.12
C GLU A 143 -7.88 13.59 14.06
N THR A 144 -7.36 14.08 15.19
CA THR A 144 -6.82 13.21 16.23
C THR A 144 -7.98 12.67 17.07
N PRO A 145 -8.20 11.35 17.12
CA PRO A 145 -9.28 10.78 17.92
C PRO A 145 -8.98 10.95 19.41
N LYS A 146 -10.03 11.15 20.19
CA LYS A 146 -9.95 11.28 21.65
C LYS A 146 -9.30 10.04 22.28
N ASP A 147 -9.72 8.87 21.83
CA ASP A 147 -9.29 7.56 22.30
C ASP A 147 -9.42 6.51 21.18
N PHE A 148 -9.03 5.28 21.47
CA PHE A 148 -9.13 4.18 20.51
C PHE A 148 -10.58 3.79 20.21
N ASP A 149 -11.48 3.86 21.18
CA ASP A 149 -12.90 3.52 20.98
C ASP A 149 -13.55 4.47 19.97
N THR A 150 -13.29 5.78 20.10
CA THR A 150 -13.74 6.79 19.13
C THR A 150 -13.21 6.48 17.72
N PHE A 151 -11.93 6.11 17.60
CA PHE A 151 -11.35 5.78 16.31
C PHE A 151 -11.91 4.47 15.72
N LEU A 152 -12.15 3.46 16.57
CA LEU A 152 -12.79 2.21 16.16
C LEU A 152 -14.17 2.48 15.54
N GLU A 153 -14.99 3.35 16.15
CA GLU A 153 -16.29 3.75 15.59
C GLU A 153 -16.13 4.40 14.21
N TRP A 154 -15.17 5.32 14.06
CA TRP A 154 -14.94 5.98 12.78
C TRP A 154 -14.51 4.98 11.70
N PHE A 155 -13.63 4.07 12.06
CA PHE A 155 -13.13 3.04 11.13
C PHE A 155 -14.24 2.09 10.70
N LEU A 156 -15.03 1.57 11.64
CA LEU A 156 -16.15 0.66 11.38
C LEU A 156 -17.26 1.33 10.55
N ALA A 157 -17.45 2.64 10.72
CA ALA A 157 -18.41 3.44 9.94
C ALA A 157 -17.83 3.93 8.59
N GLY A 158 -16.56 3.65 8.27
CA GLY A 158 -15.90 4.16 7.07
C GLY A 158 -15.68 5.69 7.06
N ARG A 159 -15.76 6.37 8.22
CA ARG A 159 -15.49 7.81 8.37
C ARG A 159 -13.99 8.09 8.55
N VAL A 160 -13.20 7.57 7.63
CA VAL A 160 -11.76 7.69 7.57
C VAL A 160 -11.34 7.89 6.10
N PRO A 161 -10.14 8.42 5.81
CA PRO A 161 -9.66 8.52 4.44
C PRO A 161 -9.71 7.16 3.72
N SER A 162 -10.14 7.18 2.45
CA SER A 162 -10.42 6.00 1.61
C SER A 162 -11.66 5.19 2.04
N SER A 163 -12.45 5.71 2.98
CA SER A 163 -13.74 5.15 3.42
C SER A 163 -13.63 3.75 4.05
N LEU A 164 -14.63 2.90 3.86
CA LEU A 164 -14.67 1.58 4.51
C LEU A 164 -13.63 0.64 3.90
N TRP A 165 -12.81 0.05 4.76
CA TRP A 165 -11.78 -0.91 4.35
C TRP A 165 -12.34 -2.09 3.55
N LEU A 166 -13.48 -2.64 3.98
CA LEU A 166 -14.15 -3.75 3.29
C LEU A 166 -14.57 -3.39 1.88
N ASP A 167 -15.19 -2.22 1.68
CA ASP A 167 -15.65 -1.79 0.36
C ASP A 167 -14.48 -1.60 -0.60
N HIS A 168 -13.35 -1.12 -0.10
CA HIS A 168 -12.14 -0.93 -0.89
C HIS A 168 -11.55 -2.28 -1.34
N VAL A 169 -11.37 -3.22 -0.42
CA VAL A 169 -10.76 -4.53 -0.70
C VAL A 169 -11.69 -5.39 -1.56
N GLU A 170 -12.96 -5.48 -1.19
CA GLU A 170 -13.99 -6.22 -1.92
C GLU A 170 -14.19 -5.66 -3.32
N GLY A 171 -14.23 -4.33 -3.45
CA GLY A 171 -14.37 -3.67 -4.76
C GLY A 171 -13.23 -3.98 -5.70
N TRP A 172 -11.98 -3.86 -5.26
CA TRP A 172 -10.82 -4.21 -6.07
C TRP A 172 -10.77 -5.69 -6.45
N TYR A 173 -11.12 -6.58 -5.52
CA TYR A 173 -11.11 -8.01 -5.81
C TYR A 173 -12.23 -8.42 -6.79
N THR A 174 -13.44 -7.90 -6.59
CA THR A 174 -14.59 -8.21 -7.46
C THR A 174 -14.34 -7.76 -8.91
N HIS A 175 -13.63 -6.65 -9.09
CA HIS A 175 -13.33 -6.09 -10.41
C HIS A 175 -11.92 -6.43 -10.91
N LYS A 176 -11.24 -7.42 -10.30
CA LYS A 176 -9.87 -7.79 -10.67
C LYS A 176 -9.69 -8.13 -12.15
N ASP A 177 -10.72 -8.71 -12.77
CA ASP A 177 -10.68 -9.13 -14.16
C ASP A 177 -10.80 -7.94 -15.15
N ASP A 178 -11.12 -6.74 -14.66
CA ASP A 178 -11.11 -5.50 -15.44
C ASP A 178 -9.71 -4.91 -15.59
N PHE A 179 -8.71 -5.40 -14.85
CA PHE A 179 -7.37 -4.84 -14.75
C PHE A 179 -6.27 -5.88 -14.96
N ASN A 180 -5.06 -5.43 -15.24
CA ASN A 180 -3.83 -6.23 -15.15
C ASN A 180 -3.27 -6.06 -13.74
N ILE A 181 -3.65 -6.94 -12.81
CA ILE A 181 -3.46 -6.74 -11.38
C ILE A 181 -2.82 -7.97 -10.70
N LEU A 182 -1.83 -7.71 -9.88
CA LEU A 182 -1.22 -8.67 -8.95
C LEU A 182 -1.69 -8.35 -7.52
N PHE A 183 -2.29 -9.32 -6.86
CA PHE A 183 -2.63 -9.21 -5.44
C PHE A 183 -1.52 -9.80 -4.56
N LEU A 184 -1.15 -9.04 -3.53
CA LEU A 184 -0.22 -9.47 -2.49
C LEU A 184 -0.82 -9.14 -1.12
N SER A 185 -0.48 -9.92 -0.09
CA SER A 185 -0.75 -9.53 1.29
C SER A 185 0.51 -9.00 1.98
N TYR A 186 0.33 -8.03 2.86
CA TYR A 186 1.40 -7.54 3.74
C TYR A 186 2.03 -8.69 4.53
N GLU A 187 1.21 -9.63 4.94
CA GLU A 187 1.57 -10.78 5.76
C GLU A 187 2.44 -11.77 4.98
N GLU A 188 2.13 -12.08 3.71
CA GLU A 188 3.00 -12.93 2.88
C GLU A 188 4.34 -12.25 2.60
N MET A 189 4.33 -10.95 2.32
CA MET A 189 5.56 -10.17 2.14
C MET A 189 6.42 -10.18 3.41
N LYS A 190 5.79 -10.12 4.59
CA LYS A 190 6.49 -10.13 5.87
C LYS A 190 7.06 -11.51 6.23
N LYS A 191 6.39 -12.57 5.83
CA LYS A 191 6.84 -13.96 6.08
C LYS A 191 7.95 -14.39 5.12
N ASP A 192 7.83 -14.05 3.84
CA ASP A 192 8.83 -14.39 2.82
C ASP A 192 8.96 -13.22 1.82
N LEU A 193 9.81 -12.26 2.19
CA LEU A 193 10.07 -11.09 1.35
C LEU A 193 10.72 -11.47 0.02
N ARG A 194 11.63 -12.47 0.02
CA ARG A 194 12.31 -12.92 -1.20
C ARG A 194 11.32 -13.49 -2.22
N ARG A 195 10.40 -14.34 -1.79
CA ARG A 195 9.35 -14.89 -2.64
C ARG A 195 8.45 -13.78 -3.20
N SER A 196 8.10 -12.80 -2.36
CA SER A 196 7.28 -11.66 -2.78
C SER A 196 8.00 -10.77 -3.80
N VAL A 197 9.30 -10.53 -3.63
CA VAL A 197 10.14 -9.83 -4.63
C VAL A 197 10.14 -10.57 -5.96
N LEU A 198 10.32 -11.91 -5.95
CA LEU A 198 10.29 -12.72 -7.17
C LEU A 198 8.92 -12.71 -7.86
N LYS A 199 7.83 -12.75 -7.11
CA LYS A 199 6.47 -12.59 -7.67
C LYS A 199 6.31 -11.23 -8.36
N ILE A 200 6.76 -10.15 -7.73
CA ILE A 200 6.71 -8.80 -8.32
C ILE A 200 7.58 -8.73 -9.57
N CYS A 201 8.81 -9.27 -9.54
CA CYS A 201 9.69 -9.33 -10.72
C CYS A 201 9.00 -10.06 -11.89
N SER A 202 8.44 -11.24 -11.64
CA SER A 202 7.72 -12.01 -12.65
C SER A 202 6.56 -11.22 -13.26
N PHE A 203 5.73 -10.60 -12.41
CA PHE A 203 4.59 -9.78 -12.85
C PHE A 203 5.03 -8.55 -13.66
N LEU A 204 6.10 -7.89 -13.25
CA LEU A 204 6.66 -6.74 -13.97
C LEU A 204 7.42 -7.13 -15.24
N GLY A 205 7.75 -8.41 -15.42
CA GLY A 205 8.60 -8.89 -16.51
C GLY A 205 10.08 -8.52 -16.34
N LYS A 206 10.51 -8.26 -15.10
CA LYS A 206 11.90 -7.96 -14.75
C LYS A 206 12.67 -9.23 -14.42
N LYS A 207 13.87 -9.36 -14.97
CA LYS A 207 14.78 -10.46 -14.68
C LYS A 207 15.97 -9.92 -13.89
N LEU A 208 16.04 -10.28 -12.62
CA LEU A 208 17.13 -9.93 -11.72
C LEU A 208 18.02 -11.17 -11.50
N THR A 209 19.31 -10.95 -11.33
CA THR A 209 20.23 -11.98 -10.84
C THR A 209 19.93 -12.32 -9.38
N ALA A 210 20.42 -13.45 -8.89
CA ALA A 210 20.25 -13.82 -7.48
C ALA A 210 20.79 -12.76 -6.52
N LYS A 211 21.93 -12.13 -6.88
CA LYS A 211 22.53 -11.06 -6.08
C LYS A 211 21.66 -9.80 -6.06
N GLU A 212 21.12 -9.37 -7.19
CA GLU A 212 20.22 -8.21 -7.25
C GLU A 212 18.94 -8.45 -6.46
N VAL A 213 18.37 -9.66 -6.49
CA VAL A 213 17.23 -10.03 -5.63
C VAL A 213 17.61 -9.92 -4.15
N ASP A 214 18.78 -10.42 -3.75
CA ASP A 214 19.26 -10.36 -2.38
C ASP A 214 19.50 -8.90 -1.95
N ASP A 215 20.04 -8.05 -2.83
CA ASP A 215 20.23 -6.61 -2.61
C ASP A 215 18.86 -5.88 -2.43
N VAL A 216 17.84 -6.24 -3.22
CA VAL A 216 16.47 -5.72 -3.05
C VAL A 216 15.91 -6.12 -1.69
N VAL A 217 16.02 -7.40 -1.33
CA VAL A 217 15.51 -7.95 -0.06
C VAL A 217 16.18 -7.27 1.12
N ASP A 218 17.51 -7.15 1.13
CA ASP A 218 18.26 -6.50 2.21
C ASP A 218 17.82 -5.04 2.41
N LYS A 219 17.81 -4.24 1.34
CA LYS A 219 17.43 -2.82 1.39
C LYS A 219 15.94 -2.60 1.69
N ALA A 220 15.09 -3.60 1.50
CA ALA A 220 13.67 -3.56 1.81
C ALA A 220 13.32 -4.14 3.19
N THR A 221 14.30 -4.56 4.01
CA THR A 221 14.02 -4.94 5.40
C THR A 221 13.51 -3.73 6.20
N PHE A 222 12.71 -4.01 7.25
CA PHE A 222 12.15 -2.93 8.09
C PHE A 222 13.25 -2.07 8.71
N ASP A 223 14.30 -2.69 9.23
CA ASP A 223 15.38 -2.00 9.92
C ASP A 223 16.19 -1.13 8.96
N ASN A 224 16.52 -1.63 7.77
CA ASN A 224 17.23 -0.84 6.75
C ASN A 224 16.38 0.31 6.23
N MET A 225 15.08 0.09 5.99
CA MET A 225 14.19 1.18 5.58
C MET A 225 14.00 2.23 6.68
N LYS A 226 13.95 1.83 7.94
CA LYS A 226 13.74 2.76 9.06
C LYS A 226 14.86 3.78 9.19
N VAL A 227 16.10 3.40 8.86
CA VAL A 227 17.27 4.29 8.90
C VAL A 227 17.55 5.01 7.58
N ASP A 228 16.92 4.61 6.48
CA ASP A 228 17.07 5.27 5.18
C ASP A 228 16.14 6.48 5.08
N SER A 229 16.68 7.68 5.23
CA SER A 229 15.91 8.93 5.19
C SER A 229 15.17 9.17 3.87
N ARG A 230 15.54 8.52 2.77
CA ARG A 230 14.86 8.61 1.46
C ARG A 230 13.65 7.67 1.36
N ALA A 231 13.60 6.63 2.21
CA ALA A 231 12.57 5.60 2.20
C ALA A 231 11.63 5.65 3.40
N ASN A 232 12.02 6.27 4.52
CA ASN A 232 11.27 6.24 5.77
C ASN A 232 10.25 7.37 5.95
N TYR A 233 10.13 8.29 4.97
CA TYR A 233 9.21 9.42 4.97
C TYR A 233 9.49 10.48 6.05
N THR A 234 10.69 10.52 6.64
CA THR A 234 11.08 11.59 7.59
C THR A 234 11.29 12.94 6.90
N PHE A 235 11.37 12.96 5.57
CA PHE A 235 11.47 14.18 4.76
C PHE A 235 10.13 14.92 4.60
N MET A 236 9.01 14.32 5.05
CA MET A 236 7.70 14.97 4.95
C MET A 236 7.65 16.24 5.77
N PRO A 237 7.00 17.32 5.27
CA PRO A 237 6.75 18.52 6.03
C PRO A 237 6.01 18.22 7.33
N SER A 238 6.41 18.85 8.44
CA SER A 238 5.87 18.58 9.78
C SER A 238 4.39 18.98 9.94
N ASP A 239 3.87 19.84 9.07
CA ASP A 239 2.45 20.17 8.98
C ASP A 239 1.62 19.06 8.28
N ILE A 240 2.27 18.14 7.57
CA ILE A 240 1.65 16.95 6.97
C ILE A 240 1.88 15.72 7.85
N VAL A 241 3.14 15.44 8.22
CA VAL A 241 3.53 14.34 9.11
C VAL A 241 4.54 14.83 10.14
N ASP A 242 4.15 14.90 11.40
CA ASP A 242 4.99 15.35 12.50
C ASP A 242 5.75 14.17 13.12
N CYS A 243 6.93 13.88 12.56
CA CYS A 243 7.81 12.81 13.03
C CYS A 243 8.37 13.03 14.45
N SER A 244 8.22 14.22 15.06
CA SER A 244 8.55 14.43 16.46
C SER A 244 7.60 13.72 17.43
N LYS A 245 6.39 13.39 16.96
CA LYS A 245 5.34 12.68 17.72
C LYS A 245 5.35 11.17 17.54
N GLY A 246 6.17 10.65 16.63
CA GLY A 246 6.31 9.22 16.37
C GLY A 246 6.82 8.91 14.97
N ASP A 247 7.24 7.67 14.78
CA ASP A 247 7.80 7.20 13.52
C ASP A 247 6.71 6.88 12.48
N PHE A 248 6.93 7.25 11.23
CA PHE A 248 6.10 6.81 10.10
C PHE A 248 6.16 5.28 9.95
N LEU A 249 7.38 4.70 9.99
CA LEU A 249 7.64 3.26 10.06
C LEU A 249 7.71 2.83 11.53
N ARG A 250 6.55 2.47 12.11
CA ARG A 250 6.39 2.28 13.56
C ARG A 250 6.89 0.92 14.08
N LYS A 251 6.32 -0.20 13.61
CA LYS A 251 6.63 -1.56 14.11
C LYS A 251 6.94 -2.57 13.01
N GLY A 252 6.25 -2.52 11.88
CA GLY A 252 6.49 -3.45 10.77
C GLY A 252 6.23 -4.92 11.11
N THR A 253 5.19 -5.23 11.91
CA THR A 253 4.85 -6.59 12.35
C THR A 253 3.42 -6.99 12.00
N ILE A 254 3.11 -8.28 12.15
CA ILE A 254 1.78 -8.88 12.05
C ILE A 254 1.25 -9.09 13.47
N GLY A 255 -0.05 -8.86 13.68
CA GLY A 255 -0.72 -9.16 14.96
C GLY A 255 -0.55 -8.08 16.03
N ASP A 256 -0.10 -6.86 15.68
CA ASP A 256 0.01 -5.74 16.62
C ASP A 256 -1.32 -5.36 17.27
N TRP A 257 -2.44 -5.65 16.61
CA TRP A 257 -3.78 -5.43 17.13
C TRP A 257 -4.02 -6.14 18.47
N LYS A 258 -3.40 -7.31 18.71
CA LYS A 258 -3.53 -8.08 19.95
C LYS A 258 -2.99 -7.34 21.17
N SER A 259 -1.97 -6.49 20.99
CA SER A 259 -1.40 -5.68 22.05
C SER A 259 -2.11 -4.35 22.29
N THR A 260 -3.03 -3.97 21.39
CA THR A 260 -3.69 -2.65 21.40
C THR A 260 -5.18 -2.76 21.68
N MET A 261 -5.86 -3.73 21.07
CA MET A 261 -7.32 -3.90 21.22
C MET A 261 -7.65 -4.69 22.49
N THR A 262 -8.63 -4.19 23.23
CA THR A 262 -9.26 -4.99 24.29
C THR A 262 -10.13 -6.10 23.69
N VAL A 263 -10.50 -7.10 24.51
CA VAL A 263 -11.41 -8.18 24.10
C VAL A 263 -12.73 -7.60 23.58
N ALA A 264 -13.32 -6.64 24.29
CA ALA A 264 -14.58 -6.00 23.89
C ALA A 264 -14.48 -5.26 22.55
N GLN A 265 -13.37 -4.57 22.29
CA GLN A 265 -13.11 -3.89 21.01
C GLN A 265 -12.93 -4.90 19.87
N ASN A 266 -12.22 -6.00 20.12
CA ASN A 266 -12.07 -7.08 19.16
C ASN A 266 -13.42 -7.74 18.82
N GLU A 267 -14.23 -8.08 19.82
CA GLU A 267 -15.58 -8.63 19.62
C GLU A 267 -16.49 -7.67 18.84
N LYS A 268 -16.38 -6.37 19.14
CA LYS A 268 -17.14 -5.33 18.40
C LYS A 268 -16.72 -5.28 16.93
N PHE A 269 -15.42 -5.30 16.66
CA PHE A 269 -14.89 -5.36 15.30
C PHE A 269 -15.42 -6.60 14.55
N ASP A 270 -15.31 -7.78 15.16
CA ASP A 270 -15.72 -9.04 14.57
C ASP A 270 -17.24 -9.06 14.28
N ARG A 271 -18.06 -8.53 15.19
CA ARG A 271 -19.51 -8.43 14.98
C ARG A 271 -19.90 -7.63 13.74
N VAL A 272 -19.11 -6.61 13.38
CA VAL A 272 -19.38 -5.76 12.22
C VAL A 272 -18.81 -6.34 10.93
N PHE A 273 -17.63 -6.93 10.99
CA PHE A 273 -16.86 -7.27 9.80
C PHE A 273 -16.80 -8.76 9.46
N LYS A 274 -17.02 -9.66 10.42
CA LYS A 274 -16.80 -11.10 10.27
C LYS A 274 -17.52 -11.69 9.06
N ASP A 275 -18.83 -11.47 8.96
CA ASP A 275 -19.65 -12.08 7.89
C ASP A 275 -19.23 -11.64 6.49
N ARG A 276 -18.71 -10.42 6.34
CA ARG A 276 -18.21 -9.91 5.05
C ARG A 276 -16.81 -10.41 4.78
N ILE A 277 -15.94 -10.45 5.79
CA ILE A 277 -14.58 -10.99 5.66
C ILE A 277 -14.61 -12.47 5.28
N GLU A 278 -15.50 -13.28 5.88
CA GLU A 278 -15.65 -14.70 5.59
C GLU A 278 -16.14 -14.99 4.15
N LYS A 279 -16.76 -14.01 3.50
CA LYS A 279 -17.18 -14.10 2.09
C LYS A 279 -16.09 -13.75 1.10
N LEU A 280 -14.99 -13.16 1.55
CA LEU A 280 -13.85 -12.88 0.70
C LEU A 280 -13.16 -14.20 0.31
N PRO A 281 -12.71 -14.35 -0.94
CA PRO A 281 -12.16 -15.61 -1.43
C PRO A 281 -10.70 -15.86 -1.01
N PHE A 282 -10.22 -15.15 -0.02
CA PHE A 282 -8.89 -15.30 0.56
C PHE A 282 -8.96 -15.14 2.07
N LYS A 283 -8.03 -15.79 2.77
CA LYS A 283 -7.94 -15.74 4.23
C LYS A 283 -6.91 -14.73 4.68
N PHE A 284 -7.22 -14.05 5.78
CA PHE A 284 -6.28 -13.15 6.42
C PHE A 284 -5.43 -13.89 7.46
N CYS A 285 -4.15 -13.55 7.52
CA CYS A 285 -3.26 -13.94 8.60
C CYS A 285 -3.41 -12.92 9.75
N TRP A 286 -3.88 -13.37 10.89
CA TRP A 286 -4.18 -12.52 12.05
C TRP A 286 -3.03 -12.46 13.06
N ASP A 287 -2.09 -13.40 12.96
CA ASP A 287 -0.97 -13.54 13.88
C ASP A 287 0.33 -13.90 13.15
N ILE A 288 1.46 -13.50 13.72
CA ILE A 288 2.79 -13.85 13.21
C ILE A 288 3.04 -15.38 13.23
N GLN A 289 2.33 -16.12 14.08
CA GLN A 289 2.43 -17.58 14.16
C GLN A 289 1.64 -18.31 13.05
N GLU A 290 0.68 -17.64 12.41
CA GLU A 290 -0.09 -18.20 11.31
C GLU A 290 0.69 -18.10 10.01
N ASP A 291 0.52 -19.08 9.12
CA ASP A 291 1.06 -19.00 7.76
C ASP A 291 0.04 -18.34 6.82
N PRO A 292 0.42 -17.27 6.13
CA PRO A 292 -0.47 -16.63 5.18
C PRO A 292 -0.71 -17.52 3.97
N GLU A 293 -1.98 -17.71 3.60
CA GLU A 293 -2.31 -18.35 2.33
C GLU A 293 -2.05 -17.34 1.19
N PRO A 294 -1.37 -17.75 0.09
CA PRO A 294 -1.18 -16.88 -1.06
C PRO A 294 -2.53 -16.54 -1.70
N ILE A 295 -2.70 -15.28 -2.06
CA ILE A 295 -3.89 -14.86 -2.79
C ILE A 295 -3.74 -15.37 -4.23
N SER A 296 -4.70 -16.19 -4.69
CA SER A 296 -4.69 -16.69 -6.06
C SER A 296 -4.82 -15.50 -7.03
N SER A 297 -3.75 -15.18 -7.72
CA SER A 297 -3.76 -14.29 -8.87
C SER A 297 -3.95 -15.16 -10.12
N SER A 298 -4.57 -14.61 -11.16
CA SER A 298 -4.67 -15.24 -12.48
C SER A 298 -3.32 -15.44 -13.19
N VAL A 299 -2.25 -15.00 -12.57
CA VAL A 299 -0.86 -15.29 -13.00
C VAL A 299 -0.52 -16.67 -12.47
N GLU A 300 -0.60 -17.69 -13.32
CA GLU A 300 -0.24 -19.07 -12.99
C GLU A 300 1.14 -19.14 -12.35
N GLU A 301 1.26 -19.90 -11.25
CA GLU A 301 2.53 -20.15 -10.50
C GLU A 301 3.62 -20.83 -11.37
N ASN A 302 3.30 -21.20 -12.62
CA ASN A 302 4.14 -21.97 -13.52
C ASN A 302 5.33 -21.22 -14.11
N ASN A 303 5.49 -19.91 -13.86
CA ASN A 303 6.57 -19.09 -14.43
C ASN A 303 7.40 -18.30 -13.41
N VAL A 304 7.50 -18.78 -12.16
CA VAL A 304 8.46 -18.18 -11.23
C VAL A 304 9.86 -18.58 -11.69
N TRP A 305 10.54 -17.68 -12.40
CA TRP A 305 11.93 -17.88 -12.75
C TRP A 305 12.77 -18.00 -11.47
N CYS A 306 13.25 -19.21 -11.16
CA CYS A 306 14.25 -19.44 -10.13
C CYS A 306 15.62 -19.36 -10.80
N PRO A 307 16.52 -18.41 -10.42
CA PRO A 307 17.90 -18.48 -10.90
C PRO A 307 18.53 -19.81 -10.43
N PRO A 308 19.32 -20.49 -11.29
CA PRO A 308 19.94 -21.75 -10.91
C PRO A 308 20.80 -21.56 -9.65
N SER A 309 20.59 -22.41 -8.66
CA SER A 309 21.47 -22.51 -7.51
C SER A 309 22.88 -22.80 -7.99
N MET A 310 23.85 -21.94 -7.67
CA MET A 310 25.26 -22.27 -7.89
C MET A 310 25.58 -23.49 -7.04
N GLY A 311 25.76 -24.64 -7.70
CA GLY A 311 26.23 -25.83 -7.07
C GLY A 311 27.57 -25.56 -6.39
N LEU A 312 27.63 -25.74 -5.09
CA LEU A 312 28.89 -25.87 -4.37
C LEU A 312 29.63 -27.08 -4.96
N ASN A 313 30.55 -26.83 -5.89
CA ASN A 313 31.54 -27.82 -6.26
C ASN A 313 32.46 -28.03 -5.05
N GLN A 314 32.22 -29.14 -4.35
CA GLN A 314 33.21 -29.74 -3.47
C GLN A 314 34.36 -30.23 -4.33
N ARG A 315 35.49 -29.61 -4.16
CA ARG A 315 36.82 -30.24 -4.33
C ARG A 315 37.72 -29.78 -3.19
#